data_3a58e96f0d2dba971e6d1aa50b36c873
#
_entry.id   3a58e96f0d2dba971e6d1aa50b36c873
#
_cell.length_a   1.000
_cell.length_b   1.000
_cell.length_c   1.000
_cell.angle_alpha   90.00
_cell.angle_beta   90.00
_cell.angle_gamma   90.00
#
_symmetry.space_group_name_H-M   'P 1'
#
loop_
_entity.id
_entity.type
_entity.pdbx_description
1 polymer ?
#
loop_
_entity_poly.entity_id
_entity_poly.type
_entity_poly.pdbx_seq_one_letter_code
_entity_poly.pdbx_strand_id
1 'polypeptide(L)'
;MSNSFKTFLKHTAKDFHNQSVNPPIVRASTIIFKSMQDIRKMQNKAKKNPTGGHFDYGRQGTSTTHILQQILSKLEESYFTFLTPTGFGSVFLAIFSVTRPGDEIIASDPVYSPTRLL
;
A
#
# COMPACT_ATOMS: atom_id res chain seq x y z
N MET A 1 10.80 13.43 -16.21
CA MET A 1 10.28 12.05 -16.12
C MET A 1 10.50 11.35 -17.45
N SER A 2 11.13 10.19 -17.42
CA SER A 2 11.41 9.42 -18.64
C SER A 2 10.12 8.87 -19.26
N ASN A 3 10.12 8.65 -20.59
CA ASN A 3 8.97 8.03 -21.27
C ASN A 3 8.62 6.65 -20.70
N SER A 4 9.58 5.93 -20.14
CA SER A 4 9.38 4.63 -19.52
C SER A 4 8.52 4.71 -18.25
N PHE A 5 8.66 5.78 -17.47
CA PHE A 5 7.86 6.00 -16.27
C PHE A 5 6.39 6.34 -16.58
N LYS A 6 6.17 7.21 -17.59
CA LYS A 6 4.80 7.51 -18.07
C LYS A 6 4.11 6.24 -18.61
N THR A 7 4.85 5.38 -19.28
CA THR A 7 4.35 4.10 -19.77
C THR A 7 4.01 3.15 -18.63
N PHE A 8 4.85 3.09 -17.58
CA PHE A 8 4.57 2.30 -16.39
C PHE A 8 3.25 2.72 -15.72
N LEU A 9 3.03 4.02 -15.48
CA LEU A 9 1.79 4.53 -14.87
C LEU A 9 0.54 4.16 -15.70
N LYS A 10 0.64 4.18 -17.04
CA LYS A 10 -0.48 3.85 -17.93
C LYS A 10 -0.76 2.35 -18.02
N HIS A 11 0.22 1.50 -17.76
CA HIS A 11 0.13 0.07 -18.02
C HIS A 11 0.24 -0.83 -16.79
N THR A 12 0.30 -0.25 -15.59
CA THR A 12 0.36 -1.00 -14.32
C THR A 12 -0.86 -1.94 -14.14
N ALA A 13 -1.95 -1.69 -14.86
CA ALA A 13 -3.18 -2.48 -14.80
C ALA A 13 -3.25 -3.66 -15.77
N LYS A 14 -2.27 -3.86 -16.66
CA LYS A 14 -2.36 -4.89 -17.74
C LYS A 14 -2.44 -6.32 -17.24
N ASP A 15 -2.01 -6.61 -16.04
CA ASP A 15 -2.05 -7.95 -15.45
C ASP A 15 -3.41 -8.32 -14.84
N PHE A 16 -4.37 -7.39 -14.86
CA PHE A 16 -5.72 -7.58 -14.33
C PHE A 16 -6.73 -7.77 -15.46
N HIS A 17 -7.25 -8.93 -15.55
CA HIS A 17 -8.20 -9.66 -16.39
C HIS A 17 -9.18 -8.95 -17.37
N ASN A 18 -9.25 -7.61 -17.46
CA ASN A 18 -10.34 -6.95 -18.19
C ASN A 18 -9.92 -6.13 -19.41
N GLN A 19 -8.68 -6.21 -19.86
CA GLN A 19 -8.19 -5.44 -21.04
C GLN A 19 -8.46 -3.92 -20.94
N SER A 20 -8.85 -3.41 -19.78
CA SER A 20 -9.05 -2.00 -19.56
C SER A 20 -7.72 -1.28 -19.36
N VAL A 21 -7.64 -0.02 -19.78
CA VAL A 21 -6.45 0.82 -19.56
C VAL A 21 -6.26 1.12 -18.07
N ASN A 22 -7.37 1.27 -17.35
CA ASN A 22 -7.37 1.54 -15.91
C ASN A 22 -7.58 0.25 -15.12
N PRO A 23 -6.95 0.10 -13.95
CA PRO A 23 -7.24 -1.01 -13.06
C PRO A 23 -8.71 -0.95 -12.60
N PRO A 24 -9.37 -2.11 -12.47
CA PRO A 24 -10.73 -2.16 -11.94
C PRO A 24 -10.74 -1.73 -10.46
N ILE A 25 -11.81 -1.07 -10.05
CA ILE A 25 -12.03 -0.73 -8.64
C ILE A 25 -12.64 -1.95 -7.95
N VAL A 26 -11.83 -2.59 -7.10
CA VAL A 26 -12.25 -3.75 -6.31
C VAL A 26 -12.58 -3.30 -4.90
N ARG A 27 -13.87 -3.42 -4.54
CA ARG A 27 -14.37 -3.20 -3.18
C ARG A 27 -14.84 -4.53 -2.62
N ALA A 28 -14.08 -5.09 -1.71
CA ALA A 28 -14.39 -6.37 -1.10
C ALA A 28 -14.02 -6.37 0.38
N SER A 29 -14.83 -7.03 1.19
CA SER A 29 -14.53 -7.40 2.57
C SER A 29 -14.11 -8.86 2.61
N THR A 30 -15.00 -9.77 2.22
CA THR A 30 -14.74 -11.19 2.15
C THR A 30 -14.23 -11.59 0.77
N ILE A 31 -13.18 -12.39 0.73
CA ILE A 31 -12.65 -12.98 -0.50
C ILE A 31 -13.03 -14.47 -0.51
N ILE A 32 -13.69 -14.91 -1.58
CA ILE A 32 -14.18 -16.29 -1.72
C ILE A 32 -13.10 -17.13 -2.41
N PHE A 33 -12.73 -18.23 -1.79
CA PHE A 33 -11.82 -19.23 -2.34
C PHE A 33 -12.57 -20.51 -2.68
N LYS A 34 -12.09 -21.21 -3.70
CA LYS A 34 -12.69 -22.49 -4.14
C LYS A 34 -12.47 -23.63 -3.14
N SER A 35 -11.40 -23.56 -2.35
CA SER A 35 -11.05 -24.59 -1.38
C SER A 35 -10.24 -24.04 -0.21
N MET A 36 -10.21 -24.77 0.90
CA MET A 36 -9.32 -24.49 2.04
C MET A 36 -7.84 -24.58 1.66
N GLN A 37 -7.50 -25.39 0.66
CA GLN A 37 -6.12 -25.43 0.16
C GLN A 37 -5.71 -24.13 -0.50
N ASP A 38 -6.62 -23.48 -1.23
CA ASP A 38 -6.33 -22.21 -1.91
C ASP A 38 -6.13 -21.07 -0.90
N ILE A 39 -6.91 -21.07 0.19
CA ILE A 39 -6.67 -20.15 1.32
C ILE A 39 -5.27 -20.35 1.89
N ARG A 40 -4.90 -21.61 2.22
CA ARG A 40 -3.57 -21.93 2.78
C ARG A 40 -2.43 -21.53 1.81
N LYS A 41 -2.61 -21.78 0.52
CA LYS A 41 -1.65 -21.35 -0.51
C LYS A 41 -1.51 -19.83 -0.55
N MET A 42 -2.62 -19.10 -0.49
CA MET A 42 -2.62 -17.63 -0.46
C MET A 42 -1.91 -17.10 0.78
N GLN A 43 -2.24 -17.61 1.97
CA GLN A 43 -1.61 -17.22 3.22
C GLN A 43 -0.11 -17.53 3.24
N ASN A 44 0.31 -18.66 2.68
CA ASN A 44 1.73 -18.99 2.57
C ASN A 44 2.47 -18.05 1.59
N LYS A 45 1.82 -17.64 0.51
CA LYS A 45 2.37 -16.61 -0.41
C LYS A 45 2.51 -15.26 0.30
N ALA A 46 1.49 -14.84 1.05
CA ALA A 46 1.51 -13.60 1.81
C ALA A 46 2.63 -13.59 2.88
N LYS A 47 2.85 -14.71 3.58
CA LYS A 47 3.95 -14.85 4.54
C LYS A 47 5.33 -14.76 3.87
N LYS A 48 5.51 -15.36 2.70
CA LYS A 48 6.78 -15.34 1.96
C LYS A 48 7.06 -13.99 1.29
N ASN A 49 6.02 -13.30 0.86
CA ASN A 49 6.10 -12.02 0.22
C ASN A 49 4.99 -11.09 0.74
N PRO A 50 5.17 -10.45 1.91
CA PRO A 50 4.15 -9.60 2.53
C PRO A 50 3.71 -8.41 1.67
N THR A 51 4.58 -7.94 0.80
CA THR A 51 4.32 -6.80 -0.10
C THR A 51 3.82 -7.22 -1.49
N GLY A 52 3.59 -8.51 -1.71
CA GLY A 52 3.27 -9.09 -3.02
C GLY A 52 1.79 -9.01 -3.43
N GLY A 53 0.94 -8.29 -2.69
CA GLY A 53 -0.48 -8.16 -3.05
C GLY A 53 -1.29 -9.45 -2.89
N HIS A 54 -0.93 -10.28 -1.94
CA HIS A 54 -1.60 -11.53 -1.63
C HIS A 54 -2.56 -11.35 -0.45
N PHE A 55 -3.85 -11.23 -0.73
CA PHE A 55 -4.86 -10.95 0.29
C PHE A 55 -5.83 -12.12 0.43
N ASP A 56 -6.13 -12.52 1.66
CA ASP A 56 -7.18 -13.49 1.99
C ASP A 56 -8.44 -12.80 2.55
N TYR A 57 -8.32 -11.52 2.89
CA TYR A 57 -9.42 -10.71 3.38
C TYR A 57 -9.25 -9.24 2.95
N GLY A 58 -10.34 -8.60 2.49
CA GLY A 58 -10.31 -7.25 1.91
C GLY A 58 -9.83 -6.14 2.86
N ARG A 59 -9.89 -6.33 4.20
CA ARG A 59 -9.30 -5.39 5.16
C ARG A 59 -7.78 -5.28 5.04
N GLN A 60 -7.12 -6.35 4.62
CA GLN A 60 -5.67 -6.35 4.40
C GLN A 60 -5.28 -5.59 3.12
N GLY A 61 -6.24 -5.44 2.22
CA GLY A 61 -6.10 -4.77 0.95
C GLY A 61 -6.86 -5.48 -0.17
N THR A 62 -6.88 -4.84 -1.32
CA THR A 62 -7.41 -5.37 -2.59
C THR A 62 -6.43 -5.09 -3.71
N SER A 63 -6.68 -5.61 -4.89
CA SER A 63 -5.86 -5.29 -6.06
C SER A 63 -5.78 -3.78 -6.33
N THR A 64 -6.86 -3.03 -6.06
CA THR A 64 -6.88 -1.56 -6.23
C THR A 64 -5.88 -0.86 -5.33
N THR A 65 -5.88 -1.18 -4.02
CA THR A 65 -4.93 -0.59 -3.06
C THR A 65 -3.50 -1.02 -3.36
N HIS A 66 -3.30 -2.29 -3.73
CA HIS A 66 -1.97 -2.81 -4.06
C HIS A 66 -1.36 -2.13 -5.29
N ILE A 67 -2.15 -1.91 -6.35
CA ILE A 67 -1.69 -1.19 -7.54
C ILE A 67 -1.25 0.23 -7.17
N LEU A 68 -2.04 0.95 -6.35
CA LEU A 68 -1.67 2.28 -5.89
C LEU A 68 -0.37 2.26 -5.08
N GLN A 69 -0.20 1.30 -4.18
CA GLN A 69 1.05 1.11 -3.43
C GLN A 69 2.25 0.89 -4.36
N GLN A 70 2.10 0.05 -5.39
CA GLN A 70 3.16 -0.19 -6.37
C GLN A 70 3.52 1.06 -7.17
N ILE A 71 2.51 1.83 -7.61
CA ILE A 71 2.72 3.08 -8.35
C ILE A 71 3.49 4.08 -7.49
N LEU A 72 3.05 4.30 -6.25
CA LEU A 72 3.70 5.23 -5.33
C LEU A 72 5.11 4.77 -4.95
N SER A 73 5.30 3.46 -4.69
CA SER A 73 6.63 2.93 -4.41
C SER A 73 7.59 3.15 -5.57
N LYS A 74 7.10 2.98 -6.81
CA LYS A 74 7.92 3.23 -8.00
C LYS A 74 8.20 4.71 -8.22
N LEU A 75 7.24 5.58 -7.91
CA LEU A 75 7.38 7.04 -8.01
C LEU A 75 8.44 7.56 -7.05
N GLU A 76 8.40 7.08 -5.81
CA GLU A 76 9.28 7.50 -4.72
C GLU A 76 10.56 6.65 -4.61
N GLU A 77 10.80 5.74 -5.56
CA GLU A 77 11.93 4.79 -5.56
C GLU A 77 12.08 4.04 -4.23
N SER A 78 10.94 3.76 -3.57
CA SER A 78 10.88 3.12 -2.26
C SER A 78 10.66 1.61 -2.37
N TYR A 79 11.02 0.88 -1.31
CA TYR A 79 10.78 -0.56 -1.23
C TYR A 79 9.29 -0.89 -1.19
N PHE A 80 8.50 -0.14 -0.42
CA PHE A 80 7.07 -0.33 -0.28
C PHE A 80 6.38 0.94 0.23
N THR A 81 5.10 1.11 -0.12
CA THR A 81 4.26 2.23 0.33
C THR A 81 3.11 1.71 1.18
N PHE A 82 2.99 2.22 2.40
CA PHE A 82 1.80 2.01 3.23
C PHE A 82 0.78 3.10 2.94
N LEU A 83 -0.48 2.71 2.75
CA LEU A 83 -1.59 3.64 2.58
C LEU A 83 -2.31 3.82 3.92
N THR A 84 -2.60 5.06 4.26
CA THR A 84 -3.39 5.41 5.44
C THR A 84 -4.65 6.18 5.01
N PRO A 85 -5.73 6.13 5.79
CA PRO A 85 -6.98 6.81 5.43
C PRO A 85 -6.90 8.34 5.54
N THR A 86 -5.86 8.88 6.21
CA THR A 86 -5.69 10.32 6.42
C THR A 86 -4.22 10.73 6.34
N GLY A 87 -3.94 11.97 5.94
CA GLY A 87 -2.58 12.52 5.94
C GLY A 87 -1.95 12.53 7.33
N PHE A 88 -2.73 12.89 8.36
CA PHE A 88 -2.25 12.84 9.74
C PHE A 88 -1.92 11.41 10.21
N GLY A 89 -2.70 10.42 9.78
CA GLY A 89 -2.38 9.01 10.02
C GLY A 89 -1.05 8.59 9.40
N SER A 90 -0.67 9.16 8.25
CA SER A 90 0.64 8.91 7.64
C SER A 90 1.78 9.51 8.49
N VAL A 91 1.61 10.74 8.96
CA VAL A 91 2.58 11.40 9.85
C VAL A 91 2.74 10.60 11.15
N PHE A 92 1.61 10.23 11.77
CA PHE A 92 1.61 9.41 12.99
C PHE A 92 2.37 8.10 12.76
N LEU A 93 2.03 7.36 11.71
CA LEU A 93 2.66 6.08 11.40
C LEU A 93 4.16 6.23 11.16
N ALA A 94 4.57 7.27 10.42
CA ALA A 94 5.99 7.53 10.14
C ALA A 94 6.79 7.78 11.43
N ILE A 95 6.29 8.62 12.32
CA ILE A 95 6.95 8.96 13.58
C ILE A 95 7.01 7.73 14.50
N PHE A 96 5.86 7.10 14.76
CA PHE A 96 5.77 5.98 15.69
C PHE A 96 6.46 4.69 15.20
N SER A 97 6.74 4.58 13.90
CA SER A 97 7.50 3.43 13.38
C SER A 97 8.98 3.46 13.76
N VAL A 98 9.53 4.62 14.07
CA VAL A 98 10.97 4.83 14.31
C VAL A 98 11.29 5.36 15.71
N THR A 99 10.29 5.74 16.51
CA THR A 99 10.47 6.29 17.85
C THR A 99 9.91 5.40 18.95
N ARG A 100 10.41 5.57 20.16
CA ARG A 100 9.96 4.90 21.40
C ARG A 100 9.65 5.93 22.48
N PRO A 101 8.85 5.59 23.51
CA PRO A 101 8.63 6.47 24.64
C PRO A 101 9.96 6.91 25.27
N GLY A 102 10.16 8.22 25.39
CA GLY A 102 11.39 8.83 25.90
C GLY A 102 12.37 9.33 24.82
N ASP A 103 12.12 9.04 23.55
CA ASP A 103 12.91 9.61 22.47
C ASP A 103 12.58 11.09 22.26
N GLU A 104 13.57 11.87 21.84
CA GLU A 104 13.41 13.28 21.51
C GLU A 104 13.28 13.45 19.99
N ILE A 105 12.35 14.32 19.58
CA ILE A 105 12.10 14.63 18.16
C ILE A 105 12.37 16.11 17.94
N ILE A 106 13.24 16.42 16.98
CA ILE A 106 13.47 17.80 16.53
C ILE A 106 12.57 18.08 15.34
N ALA A 107 11.69 19.06 15.45
CA ALA A 107 10.82 19.50 14.38
C ALA A 107 11.03 20.99 14.07
N SER A 108 10.92 21.34 12.77
CA SER A 108 10.96 22.74 12.37
C SER A 108 9.71 23.49 12.87
N ASP A 109 9.84 24.79 13.14
CA ASP A 109 8.73 25.59 13.65
C ASP A 109 7.48 25.60 12.74
N PRO A 110 7.59 25.71 11.41
CA PRO A 110 6.45 25.65 10.50
C PRO A 110 5.92 24.24 10.22
N VAL A 111 6.17 23.25 11.10
CA VAL A 111 5.57 21.92 10.94
C VAL A 111 4.04 22.00 11.02
N TYR A 112 3.36 21.08 10.32
CA TYR A 112 1.90 20.95 10.38
C TYR A 112 1.39 20.89 11.82
N SER A 113 0.52 21.84 12.18
CA SER A 113 0.12 22.09 13.57
C SER A 113 -0.32 20.85 14.37
N PRO A 114 -1.14 19.92 13.84
CA PRO A 114 -1.48 18.70 14.55
C PRO A 114 -0.30 17.79 14.86
N THR A 115 0.80 17.86 14.09
CA THR A 115 2.01 17.07 14.36
C THR A 115 2.72 17.50 15.65
N ARG A 116 2.53 18.75 16.09
CA ARG A 116 3.10 19.22 17.38
C ARG A 116 2.41 18.62 18.60
N LEU A 117 1.22 18.01 18.41
CA LEU A 117 0.41 17.45 19.49
C LEU A 117 0.60 15.92 19.63
N LEU A 118 1.48 15.33 18.81
CA LEU A 118 1.88 13.94 18.90
C LEU A 118 2.92 13.74 20.00
#